data_48851370f866a8d0bb16d8bdf94a85a3
#
_entry.id   48851370f866a8d0bb16d8bdf94a85a3
#
_cell.length_a   1.000
_cell.length_b   1.000
_cell.length_c   1.000
_cell.angle_alpha   90.00
_cell.angle_beta   90.00
_cell.angle_gamma   90.00
#
_symmetry.space_group_name_H-M   'P 1'
#
loop_
_entity.id
_entity.type
_entity.pdbx_description
1 polymer ?
#
loop_
_entity_poly.entity_id
_entity_poly.type
_entity_poly.pdbx_seq_one_letter_code
_entity_poly.pdbx_strand_id
1 'polypeptide(L)'
;MSNEQEKRARAGKGARRAEARVPDATIARLGSTYFNWLNAHEDPATAFRHALHELMRDAAVNFDRVDVRIKTWPSLKEKARKMRDGEPVYPEPWTDIKDIIGARITVLHSTEIPAVQTLLAEEFEVLRSVDKAEETRVAGGFGYGSHHLVLRVQESSEGLEEYVGTAFEVQIRTVLQHAWAEFEHEVRYKRAVEDVDPQVDRAFTLAAGLIELADQQFDQIAGITDVKPAEGADVEAQIAPETLPGILTVLLGSRYPLSRAADYRFLNELLRAHGLERVSQVAELLNPADLEAVTNGLRYSFVPGQVRLVDDLLLNRYGTDHIERTWDAGNRPKVRRARLTKRLAQLRAAN
;
A
#
# COMPACT_ATOMS: atom_id res chain seq x y z
N MET A 1 48.43 -3.84 58.55
CA MET A 1 47.72 -4.81 57.63
C MET A 1 46.49 -4.14 57.01
N SER A 2 46.61 -3.00 56.40
CA SER A 2 45.41 -2.29 55.87
C SER A 2 45.54 -1.72 54.44
N ASN A 3 46.72 -1.76 53.84
CA ASN A 3 46.94 -1.08 52.54
C ASN A 3 46.99 -2.00 51.33
N GLU A 4 47.10 -3.31 51.51
CA GLU A 4 47.10 -4.29 50.41
C GLU A 4 45.68 -4.81 50.07
N GLN A 5 44.77 -4.81 51.04
CA GLN A 5 43.36 -5.21 50.79
C GLN A 5 42.61 -4.12 50.02
N GLU A 6 42.90 -2.83 50.26
CA GLU A 6 42.29 -1.74 49.41
C GLU A 6 42.83 -1.67 47.99
N LYS A 7 44.10 -2.05 47.75
CA LYS A 7 44.66 -2.16 46.40
C LYS A 7 44.06 -3.31 45.60
N ARG A 8 43.76 -4.44 46.25
CA ARG A 8 43.04 -5.59 45.56
C ARG A 8 41.59 -5.29 45.28
N ALA A 9 40.89 -4.52 46.10
CA ALA A 9 39.52 -4.09 45.88
C ALA A 9 39.40 -3.06 44.74
N ARG A 10 40.45 -2.24 44.49
CA ARG A 10 40.49 -1.28 43.33
C ARG A 10 40.90 -1.96 42.01
N ALA A 11 41.67 -3.03 42.04
CA ALA A 11 42.05 -3.77 40.83
C ALA A 11 40.92 -4.62 40.23
N GLY A 12 39.86 -4.94 41.01
CA GLY A 12 38.69 -5.69 40.54
C GLY A 12 37.60 -4.87 39.86
N LYS A 13 37.66 -3.51 39.89
CA LYS A 13 36.66 -2.63 39.26
C LYS A 13 37.03 -2.14 37.87
N GLY A 14 38.14 -2.60 37.30
CA GLY A 14 38.63 -2.24 35.98
C GLY A 14 38.35 -3.22 34.85
N ALA A 15 37.57 -4.29 35.09
CA ALA A 15 37.02 -5.07 33.98
C ALA A 15 36.01 -4.17 33.26
N ARG A 16 36.45 -3.49 32.20
CA ARG A 16 35.56 -2.87 31.22
C ARG A 16 34.52 -3.93 30.88
N ARG A 17 33.26 -3.72 31.33
CA ARG A 17 32.11 -4.42 30.79
C ARG A 17 32.22 -4.23 29.28
N ALA A 18 32.62 -5.26 28.55
CA ALA A 18 32.59 -5.23 27.10
C ALA A 18 31.16 -4.80 26.74
N GLU A 19 31.01 -3.64 26.11
CA GLU A 19 29.69 -3.19 25.70
C GLU A 19 29.09 -4.30 24.86
N ALA A 20 27.98 -4.83 25.31
CA ALA A 20 27.25 -5.88 24.62
C ALA A 20 26.95 -5.35 23.22
N ARG A 21 27.37 -6.07 22.21
CA ARG A 21 27.18 -5.70 20.79
C ARG A 21 26.75 -6.92 20.00
N VAL A 22 25.99 -6.69 18.94
CA VAL A 22 25.63 -7.75 18.00
C VAL A 22 26.90 -8.34 17.36
N PRO A 23 27.06 -9.68 17.34
CA PRO A 23 28.24 -10.33 16.78
C PRO A 23 28.48 -9.94 15.31
N ASP A 24 29.74 -9.69 14.96
CA ASP A 24 30.11 -9.33 13.57
C ASP A 24 29.77 -10.47 12.58
N ALA A 25 29.79 -11.74 13.02
CA ALA A 25 29.36 -12.88 12.22
C ALA A 25 27.87 -12.82 11.85
N THR A 26 26.99 -12.35 12.76
CA THR A 26 25.54 -12.12 12.48
C THR A 26 25.38 -11.04 11.42
N ILE A 27 26.11 -9.95 11.51
CA ILE A 27 26.06 -8.87 10.52
C ILE A 27 26.61 -9.33 9.17
N ALA A 28 27.69 -10.11 9.13
CA ALA A 28 28.24 -10.65 7.89
C ALA A 28 27.24 -11.61 7.21
N ARG A 29 26.59 -12.50 7.97
CA ARG A 29 25.55 -13.39 7.47
C ARG A 29 24.36 -12.60 6.91
N LEU A 30 23.90 -11.58 7.64
CA LEU A 30 22.84 -10.68 7.16
C LEU A 30 23.23 -10.04 5.82
N GLY A 31 24.48 -9.55 5.68
CA GLY A 31 24.97 -8.94 4.45
C GLY A 31 24.94 -9.92 3.28
N SER A 32 25.45 -11.13 3.48
CA SER A 32 25.42 -12.17 2.43
C SER A 32 23.99 -12.48 2.00
N THR A 33 23.06 -12.65 2.95
CA THR A 33 21.65 -12.93 2.66
C THR A 33 21.00 -11.76 1.92
N TYR A 34 21.22 -10.52 2.35
CA TYR A 34 20.67 -9.32 1.74
C TYR A 34 21.12 -9.15 0.27
N PHE A 35 22.42 -9.27 -0.01
CA PHE A 35 22.95 -9.10 -1.37
C PHE A 35 22.55 -10.27 -2.28
N ASN A 36 22.51 -11.51 -1.76
CA ASN A 36 22.01 -12.65 -2.53
C ASN A 36 20.54 -12.46 -2.91
N TRP A 37 19.73 -11.98 -1.97
CA TRP A 37 18.33 -11.69 -2.22
C TRP A 37 18.15 -10.59 -3.28
N LEU A 38 18.91 -9.48 -3.19
CA LEU A 38 18.89 -8.42 -4.20
C LEU A 38 19.30 -8.91 -5.59
N ASN A 39 20.30 -9.77 -5.67
CA ASN A 39 20.76 -10.32 -6.94
C ASN A 39 19.79 -11.33 -7.57
N ALA A 40 18.96 -11.96 -6.74
CA ALA A 40 17.95 -12.92 -7.18
C ALA A 40 16.66 -12.26 -7.71
N HIS A 41 16.44 -10.96 -7.40
CA HIS A 41 15.21 -10.24 -7.76
C HIS A 41 15.56 -8.97 -8.52
N GLU A 42 15.02 -8.84 -9.73
CA GLU A 42 15.28 -7.70 -10.62
C GLU A 42 14.57 -6.48 -10.16
N ASP A 43 14.64 -5.59 -9.48
CA ASP A 43 13.85 -4.42 -9.05
C ASP A 43 12.61 -4.73 -8.18
N PRO A 44 12.84 -5.28 -6.98
CA PRO A 44 11.74 -5.57 -6.06
C PRO A 44 10.91 -4.34 -5.67
N ALA A 45 11.51 -3.15 -5.61
CA ALA A 45 10.77 -1.92 -5.28
C ALA A 45 9.71 -1.61 -6.35
N THR A 46 10.04 -1.78 -7.61
CA THR A 46 9.11 -1.58 -8.71
C THR A 46 8.04 -2.67 -8.75
N ALA A 47 8.38 -3.94 -8.48
CA ALA A 47 7.40 -5.03 -8.43
C ALA A 47 6.33 -4.75 -7.36
N PHE A 48 6.73 -4.47 -6.11
CA PHE A 48 5.80 -4.15 -5.02
C PHE A 48 5.00 -2.88 -5.27
N ARG A 49 5.64 -1.81 -5.79
CA ARG A 49 4.92 -0.57 -6.13
C ARG A 49 3.83 -0.83 -7.17
N HIS A 50 4.12 -1.66 -8.17
CA HIS A 50 3.17 -2.00 -9.21
C HIS A 50 1.99 -2.83 -8.69
N ALA A 51 2.27 -3.88 -7.91
CA ALA A 51 1.24 -4.72 -7.35
C ALA A 51 0.29 -3.93 -6.44
N LEU A 52 0.84 -3.15 -5.51
CA LEU A 52 0.05 -2.32 -4.60
C LEU A 52 -0.73 -1.22 -5.34
N HIS A 53 -0.13 -0.56 -6.33
CA HIS A 53 -0.82 0.46 -7.12
C HIS A 53 -2.01 -0.12 -7.90
N GLU A 54 -1.83 -1.28 -8.53
CA GLU A 54 -2.91 -1.95 -9.26
C GLU A 54 -4.00 -2.45 -8.31
N LEU A 55 -3.63 -2.98 -7.14
CA LEU A 55 -4.59 -3.38 -6.11
C LEU A 55 -5.47 -2.21 -5.65
N MET A 56 -4.88 -1.04 -5.34
CA MET A 56 -5.64 0.16 -4.98
C MET A 56 -6.56 0.61 -6.11
N ARG A 57 -6.11 0.53 -7.34
CA ARG A 57 -6.87 0.92 -8.53
C ARG A 57 -8.04 -0.05 -8.80
N ASP A 58 -7.78 -1.35 -8.72
CA ASP A 58 -8.78 -2.40 -8.94
C ASP A 58 -9.90 -2.35 -7.91
N ALA A 59 -9.60 -1.95 -6.66
CA ALA A 59 -10.58 -1.74 -5.59
C ALA A 59 -11.21 -0.32 -5.58
N ALA A 60 -10.84 0.53 -6.53
CA ALA A 60 -11.33 1.91 -6.65
C ALA A 60 -11.04 2.81 -5.43
N VAL A 61 -9.93 2.58 -4.71
CA VAL A 61 -9.47 3.44 -3.62
C VAL A 61 -9.05 4.82 -4.16
N ASN A 62 -9.43 5.89 -3.48
CA ASN A 62 -8.97 7.25 -3.77
C ASN A 62 -7.60 7.51 -3.13
N PHE A 63 -6.53 7.21 -3.84
CA PHE A 63 -5.16 7.42 -3.39
C PHE A 63 -4.41 8.43 -4.28
N ASP A 64 -3.43 9.12 -3.71
CA ASP A 64 -2.51 10.00 -4.43
C ASP A 64 -1.40 9.16 -5.09
N ARG A 65 -0.68 8.37 -4.28
CA ARG A 65 0.45 7.57 -4.77
C ARG A 65 0.76 6.37 -3.90
N VAL A 66 1.54 5.46 -4.49
CA VAL A 66 2.19 4.34 -3.82
C VAL A 66 3.69 4.46 -4.02
N ASP A 67 4.44 4.60 -2.95
CA ASP A 67 5.89 4.61 -2.93
C ASP A 67 6.40 3.32 -2.30
N VAL A 68 7.48 2.75 -2.86
CA VAL A 68 8.14 1.57 -2.29
C VAL A 68 9.65 1.78 -2.31
N ARG A 69 10.29 1.39 -1.24
CA ARG A 69 11.75 1.42 -1.12
C ARG A 69 12.29 0.11 -0.56
N ILE A 70 13.47 -0.25 -0.99
CA ILE A 70 14.28 -1.27 -0.32
C ILE A 70 15.22 -0.56 0.66
N LYS A 71 15.21 -0.99 1.92
CA LYS A 71 16.10 -0.45 2.95
C LYS A 71 17.56 -0.64 2.51
N THR A 72 18.33 0.45 2.45
CA THR A 72 19.74 0.38 2.07
C THR A 72 20.57 -0.45 3.04
N TRP A 73 21.64 -1.07 2.56
CA TRP A 73 22.53 -1.88 3.42
C TRP A 73 23.05 -1.12 4.65
N PRO A 74 23.52 0.15 4.56
CA PRO A 74 23.92 0.91 5.74
C PRO A 74 22.81 1.03 6.79
N SER A 75 21.59 1.36 6.37
CA SER A 75 20.42 1.50 7.26
C SER A 75 19.98 0.16 7.85
N LEU A 76 20.03 -0.92 7.07
CA LEU A 76 19.73 -2.27 7.55
C LEU A 76 20.74 -2.72 8.60
N LYS A 77 22.04 -2.52 8.33
CA LYS A 77 23.14 -2.84 9.22
C LYS A 77 23.05 -2.05 10.55
N GLU A 78 22.75 -0.77 10.48
CA GLU A 78 22.52 0.08 11.66
C GLU A 78 21.35 -0.44 12.50
N LYS A 79 20.20 -0.73 11.86
CA LYS A 79 19.02 -1.27 12.53
C LYS A 79 19.32 -2.62 13.18
N ALA A 80 20.03 -3.51 12.49
CA ALA A 80 20.42 -4.83 13.00
C ALA A 80 21.34 -4.78 14.22
N ARG A 81 22.09 -3.70 14.40
CA ARG A 81 22.99 -3.49 15.55
C ARG A 81 22.32 -2.93 16.80
N LYS A 82 21.01 -2.65 16.76
CA LYS A 82 20.29 -2.11 17.91
C LYS A 82 20.28 -3.08 19.06
N MET A 83 20.62 -2.55 20.24
CA MET A 83 20.61 -3.27 21.51
C MET A 83 19.54 -2.67 22.41
N ARG A 84 18.91 -3.50 23.26
CA ARG A 84 18.01 -3.08 24.34
C ARG A 84 18.32 -3.95 25.56
N ASP A 85 18.56 -3.30 26.68
CA ASP A 85 18.85 -3.98 27.95
C ASP A 85 20.00 -5.00 27.89
N GLY A 86 20.97 -4.77 27.00
CA GLY A 86 22.14 -5.63 26.81
C GLY A 86 21.94 -6.80 25.83
N GLU A 87 20.76 -6.93 25.25
CA GLU A 87 20.42 -7.97 24.28
C GLU A 87 20.14 -7.36 22.87
N PRO A 88 20.42 -8.12 21.78
CA PRO A 88 20.05 -7.71 20.43
C PRO A 88 18.53 -7.52 20.30
N VAL A 89 18.09 -6.38 19.76
CA VAL A 89 16.67 -6.17 19.42
C VAL A 89 16.21 -7.11 18.32
N TYR A 90 17.14 -7.52 17.44
CA TYR A 90 16.90 -8.37 16.29
C TYR A 90 17.92 -9.54 16.32
N PRO A 91 17.65 -10.62 17.08
CA PRO A 91 18.53 -11.79 17.15
C PRO A 91 18.79 -12.45 15.79
N GLU A 92 17.75 -12.57 14.96
CA GLU A 92 17.82 -13.05 13.59
C GLU A 92 17.40 -11.90 12.63
N PRO A 93 18.32 -10.95 12.32
CA PRO A 93 17.95 -9.68 11.68
C PRO A 93 17.23 -9.81 10.35
N TRP A 94 17.51 -10.85 9.55
CA TRP A 94 16.84 -11.05 8.27
C TRP A 94 15.35 -11.36 8.43
N THR A 95 15.00 -12.14 9.43
CA THR A 95 13.62 -12.54 9.71
C THR A 95 12.91 -11.57 10.66
N ASP A 96 13.65 -10.88 11.54
CA ASP A 96 13.07 -10.01 12.55
C ASP A 96 12.76 -8.59 12.00
N ILE A 97 13.62 -8.08 11.09
CA ILE A 97 13.45 -6.77 10.48
C ILE A 97 12.45 -6.86 9.33
N LYS A 98 11.23 -6.39 9.55
CA LYS A 98 10.10 -6.50 8.60
C LYS A 98 10.03 -5.37 7.57
N ASP A 99 10.78 -4.28 7.75
CA ASP A 99 10.79 -3.11 6.88
C ASP A 99 11.99 -3.08 5.91
N ILE A 100 12.51 -4.27 5.54
CA ILE A 100 13.49 -4.40 4.45
C ILE A 100 12.85 -3.91 3.16
N ILE A 101 11.60 -4.30 2.90
CA ILE A 101 10.74 -3.69 1.90
C ILE A 101 9.77 -2.78 2.67
N GLY A 102 9.80 -1.49 2.38
CA GLY A 102 8.92 -0.50 2.97
C GLY A 102 8.06 0.15 1.90
N ALA A 103 6.75 0.00 2.01
CA ALA A 103 5.77 0.65 1.16
C ALA A 103 5.08 1.80 1.89
N ARG A 104 4.63 2.80 1.14
CA ARG A 104 3.78 3.88 1.61
C ARG A 104 2.63 4.07 0.64
N ILE A 105 1.40 4.05 1.17
CA ILE A 105 0.18 4.38 0.44
C ILE A 105 -0.31 5.71 0.97
N THR A 106 -0.34 6.72 0.10
CA THR A 106 -0.84 8.05 0.43
C THR A 106 -2.24 8.19 -0.15
N VAL A 107 -3.24 8.36 0.73
CA VAL A 107 -4.65 8.55 0.37
C VAL A 107 -5.04 10.03 0.40
N LEU A 108 -6.11 10.41 -0.30
CA LEU A 108 -6.53 11.80 -0.37
C LEU A 108 -7.20 12.29 0.92
N HIS A 109 -7.97 11.42 1.59
CA HIS A 109 -8.67 11.74 2.84
C HIS A 109 -8.68 10.54 3.79
N SER A 110 -8.94 10.76 5.08
CA SER A 110 -8.71 9.75 6.11
C SER A 110 -9.75 8.62 6.09
N THR A 111 -10.94 8.87 5.53
CA THR A 111 -12.00 7.84 5.38
C THR A 111 -11.61 6.69 4.44
N GLU A 112 -10.57 6.87 3.60
CA GLU A 112 -10.03 5.79 2.76
C GLU A 112 -9.12 4.82 3.55
N ILE A 113 -8.57 5.22 4.70
CA ILE A 113 -7.61 4.40 5.46
C ILE A 113 -8.20 3.03 5.85
N PRO A 114 -9.43 2.94 6.42
CA PRO A 114 -10.03 1.65 6.76
C PRO A 114 -10.26 0.76 5.52
N ALA A 115 -10.65 1.34 4.38
CA ALA A 115 -10.83 0.60 3.14
C ALA A 115 -9.50 -0.01 2.64
N VAL A 116 -8.42 0.77 2.67
CA VAL A 116 -7.06 0.29 2.34
C VAL A 116 -6.61 -0.82 3.30
N GLN A 117 -6.88 -0.69 4.59
CA GLN A 117 -6.53 -1.71 5.59
C GLN A 117 -7.25 -3.03 5.32
N THR A 118 -8.56 -2.98 5.08
CA THR A 118 -9.37 -4.15 4.76
C THR A 118 -8.86 -4.81 3.48
N LEU A 119 -8.66 -4.03 2.43
CA LEU A 119 -8.15 -4.50 1.15
C LEU A 119 -6.79 -5.21 1.28
N LEU A 120 -5.86 -4.62 2.03
CA LEU A 120 -4.55 -5.22 2.28
C LEU A 120 -4.64 -6.50 3.13
N ALA A 121 -5.59 -6.56 4.08
CA ALA A 121 -5.81 -7.74 4.91
C ALA A 121 -6.46 -8.91 4.13
N GLU A 122 -7.22 -8.62 3.08
CA GLU A 122 -7.81 -9.61 2.19
C GLU A 122 -6.78 -10.20 1.21
N GLU A 123 -5.83 -9.37 0.75
CA GLU A 123 -4.81 -9.76 -0.25
C GLU A 123 -3.55 -10.38 0.37
N PHE A 124 -3.18 -9.97 1.60
CA PHE A 124 -1.95 -10.37 2.27
C PHE A 124 -2.21 -10.94 3.67
N GLU A 125 -1.31 -11.78 4.17
CA GLU A 125 -1.35 -12.19 5.57
C GLU A 125 -0.90 -11.03 6.48
N VAL A 126 -1.77 -10.61 7.39
CA VAL A 126 -1.45 -9.55 8.37
C VAL A 126 -0.67 -10.12 9.53
N LEU A 127 0.61 -9.75 9.65
CA LEU A 127 1.48 -10.15 10.77
C LEU A 127 1.36 -9.18 11.95
N ARG A 128 1.13 -7.90 11.67
CA ARG A 128 1.00 -6.85 12.69
C ARG A 128 0.25 -5.64 12.12
N SER A 129 -0.59 -5.03 12.95
CA SER A 129 -1.29 -3.77 12.66
C SER A 129 -1.11 -2.82 13.84
N VAL A 130 -0.70 -1.58 13.58
CA VAL A 130 -0.47 -0.55 14.61
C VAL A 130 -0.91 0.81 14.10
N ASP A 131 -1.81 1.45 14.84
CA ASP A 131 -2.13 2.87 14.67
C ASP A 131 -1.16 3.71 15.52
N LYS A 132 -0.23 4.39 14.85
CA LYS A 132 0.76 5.25 15.51
C LYS A 132 0.15 6.54 16.06
N ALA A 133 -0.94 7.02 15.48
CA ALA A 133 -1.65 8.19 15.99
C ALA A 133 -2.32 7.85 17.33
N GLU A 134 -2.92 6.67 17.45
CA GLU A 134 -3.54 6.21 18.69
C GLU A 134 -2.47 5.96 19.78
N GLU A 135 -1.37 5.28 19.45
CA GLU A 135 -0.25 5.10 20.40
C GLU A 135 0.25 6.44 20.97
N THR A 136 0.37 7.47 20.13
CA THR A 136 0.85 8.79 20.55
C THR A 136 -0.18 9.52 21.41
N ARG A 137 -1.48 9.44 21.08
CA ARG A 137 -2.58 10.02 21.87
C ARG A 137 -2.68 9.37 23.26
N VAL A 138 -2.57 8.04 23.32
CA VAL A 138 -2.59 7.29 24.59
C VAL A 138 -1.39 7.66 25.47
N ALA A 139 -0.23 7.97 24.87
CA ALA A 139 0.95 8.45 25.59
C ALA A 139 0.84 9.92 26.03
N GLY A 140 -0.30 10.59 25.81
CA GLY A 140 -0.52 11.99 26.18
C GLY A 140 0.15 13.01 25.27
N GLY A 141 0.66 12.57 24.11
CA GLY A 141 1.24 13.42 23.07
C GLY A 141 0.22 13.77 22.00
N PHE A 142 0.42 14.90 21.33
CA PHE A 142 -0.20 15.16 20.04
C PHE A 142 0.69 14.50 18.98
N GLY A 143 0.18 13.49 18.32
CA GLY A 143 0.90 12.78 17.28
C GLY A 143 0.01 12.60 16.07
N TYR A 144 0.42 13.20 14.99
CA TYR A 144 -0.16 12.96 13.69
C TYR A 144 0.54 11.73 13.11
N GLY A 145 -0.09 10.57 13.29
CA GLY A 145 0.52 9.28 13.01
C GLY A 145 0.00 8.63 11.76
N SER A 146 0.78 7.69 11.24
CA SER A 146 0.39 6.78 10.16
C SER A 146 -0.10 5.46 10.71
N HIS A 147 -0.94 4.76 9.96
CA HIS A 147 -1.25 3.36 10.23
C HIS A 147 -0.15 2.47 9.63
N HIS A 148 0.42 1.58 10.44
CA HIS A 148 1.49 0.67 10.03
C HIS A 148 0.99 -0.77 10.02
N LEU A 149 1.11 -1.41 8.86
CA LEU A 149 0.87 -2.84 8.68
C LEU A 149 2.17 -3.55 8.37
N VAL A 150 2.40 -4.69 9.01
CA VAL A 150 3.40 -5.66 8.57
C VAL A 150 2.66 -6.80 7.92
N LEU A 151 2.94 -7.04 6.67
CA LEU A 151 2.25 -7.98 5.80
C LEU A 151 3.19 -9.06 5.29
N ARG A 152 2.65 -10.22 4.89
CA ARG A 152 3.37 -11.27 4.17
C ARG A 152 2.68 -11.58 2.87
N VAL A 153 3.44 -11.69 1.79
CA VAL A 153 2.96 -12.07 0.46
C VAL A 153 2.44 -13.51 0.48
N GLN A 154 1.23 -13.72 -0.02
CA GLN A 154 0.58 -15.01 -0.17
C GLN A 154 0.70 -15.56 -1.60
N GLU A 155 0.39 -16.81 -1.82
CA GLU A 155 0.36 -17.42 -3.17
C GLU A 155 -0.70 -16.78 -4.08
N SER A 156 -1.76 -16.22 -3.49
CA SER A 156 -2.82 -15.49 -4.19
C SER A 156 -2.42 -14.10 -4.65
N SER A 157 -1.37 -13.49 -4.05
CA SER A 157 -1.00 -12.09 -4.28
C SER A 157 -0.56 -11.86 -5.72
N GLU A 158 -1.40 -11.17 -6.49
CA GLU A 158 -1.22 -10.96 -7.92
C GLU A 158 -0.02 -10.05 -8.22
N GLY A 159 0.90 -10.53 -9.05
CA GLY A 159 2.10 -9.79 -9.48
C GLY A 159 3.27 -9.83 -8.49
N LEU A 160 3.15 -10.64 -7.42
CA LEU A 160 4.20 -10.84 -6.41
C LEU A 160 4.54 -12.32 -6.22
N GLU A 161 4.30 -13.16 -7.23
CA GLU A 161 4.49 -14.62 -7.17
C GLU A 161 5.93 -15.01 -6.79
N GLU A 162 6.93 -14.23 -7.20
CA GLU A 162 8.35 -14.45 -6.87
C GLU A 162 8.70 -14.11 -5.41
N TYR A 163 7.78 -13.42 -4.70
CA TYR A 163 7.99 -12.90 -3.35
C TYR A 163 7.16 -13.62 -2.28
N VAL A 164 6.52 -14.74 -2.62
CA VAL A 164 5.68 -15.51 -1.67
C VAL A 164 6.46 -15.80 -0.38
N GLY A 165 5.83 -15.54 0.76
CA GLY A 165 6.43 -15.66 2.09
C GLY A 165 7.27 -14.46 2.54
N THR A 166 7.58 -13.50 1.65
CA THR A 166 8.32 -12.30 1.99
C THR A 166 7.47 -11.35 2.83
N ALA A 167 8.04 -10.87 3.96
CA ALA A 167 7.39 -9.87 4.79
C ALA A 167 7.79 -8.45 4.36
N PHE A 168 6.83 -7.52 4.43
CA PHE A 168 7.04 -6.10 4.11
C PHE A 168 6.20 -5.21 5.01
N GLU A 169 6.62 -3.94 5.18
CA GLU A 169 5.88 -2.94 5.95
C GLU A 169 5.14 -2.00 5.00
N VAL A 170 3.87 -1.71 5.32
CA VAL A 170 3.06 -0.70 4.63
C VAL A 170 2.69 0.39 5.62
N GLN A 171 2.96 1.64 5.25
CA GLN A 171 2.51 2.83 5.96
C GLN A 171 1.37 3.46 5.17
N ILE A 172 0.21 3.64 5.80
CA ILE A 172 -0.95 4.31 5.20
C ILE A 172 -1.06 5.69 5.82
N ARG A 173 -1.15 6.72 5.00
CA ARG A 173 -1.20 8.13 5.42
C ARG A 173 -2.10 8.93 4.50
N THR A 174 -2.71 10.01 5.01
CA THR A 174 -3.26 11.04 4.14
C THR A 174 -2.15 11.91 3.51
N VAL A 175 -2.50 12.69 2.49
CA VAL A 175 -1.57 13.67 1.89
C VAL A 175 -1.06 14.67 2.92
N LEU A 176 -1.90 15.09 3.88
CA LEU A 176 -1.50 16.02 4.93
C LEU A 176 -0.61 15.34 5.99
N GLN A 177 -0.92 14.10 6.38
CA GLN A 177 -0.06 13.28 7.25
C GLN A 177 1.31 13.06 6.63
N HIS A 178 1.34 12.84 5.33
CA HIS A 178 2.61 12.67 4.62
C HIS A 178 3.44 13.96 4.64
N ALA A 179 2.84 15.09 4.27
CA ALA A 179 3.53 16.39 4.26
C ALA A 179 4.07 16.76 5.66
N TRP A 180 3.27 16.53 6.70
CA TRP A 180 3.69 16.73 8.07
C TRP A 180 4.89 15.87 8.47
N ALA A 181 4.84 14.57 8.19
CA ALA A 181 5.91 13.65 8.56
C ALA A 181 7.25 13.97 7.85
N GLU A 182 7.20 14.39 6.59
CA GLU A 182 8.40 14.82 5.86
C GLU A 182 8.97 16.12 6.47
N PHE A 183 8.10 17.09 6.81
CA PHE A 183 8.54 18.34 7.46
C PHE A 183 9.12 18.09 8.84
N GLU A 184 8.46 17.29 9.69
CA GLU A 184 8.94 16.94 11.03
C GLU A 184 10.30 16.25 10.97
N HIS A 185 10.44 15.27 10.07
CA HIS A 185 11.69 14.54 9.87
C HIS A 185 12.83 15.48 9.44
N GLU A 186 12.60 16.36 8.49
CA GLU A 186 13.59 17.33 7.99
C GLU A 186 14.08 18.29 9.09
N VAL A 187 13.15 18.79 9.90
CA VAL A 187 13.49 19.72 10.99
C VAL A 187 14.22 19.01 12.15
N ARG A 188 13.77 17.80 12.54
CA ARG A 188 14.41 17.03 13.60
C ARG A 188 15.77 16.47 13.18
N TYR A 189 15.91 16.04 11.91
CA TYR A 189 17.19 15.52 11.39
C TYR A 189 18.27 16.59 11.31
N LYS A 190 17.92 17.81 10.89
CA LYS A 190 18.88 18.94 10.83
C LYS A 190 19.32 19.42 12.22
N ARG A 191 18.54 19.12 13.24
CA ARG A 191 18.84 19.43 14.63
C ARG A 191 19.26 18.15 15.36
N ALA A 192 20.42 17.58 15.00
CA ALA A 192 21.06 16.52 15.78
C ALA A 192 21.49 17.09 17.13
N VAL A 193 20.55 17.34 18.08
CA VAL A 193 20.88 17.96 19.37
C VAL A 193 19.88 17.59 20.47
N GLU A 194 20.47 17.38 21.62
CA GLU A 194 19.90 17.00 22.90
C GLU A 194 18.98 18.04 23.57
N ASP A 195 18.77 19.23 22.98
CA ASP A 195 17.90 20.27 23.52
C ASP A 195 16.95 20.82 22.45
N VAL A 196 15.73 20.27 22.42
CA VAL A 196 14.64 20.87 21.62
C VAL A 196 14.07 22.05 22.42
N ASP A 197 14.13 23.23 21.82
CA ASP A 197 13.49 24.43 22.39
C ASP A 197 11.99 24.15 22.63
N PRO A 198 11.48 24.31 23.87
CA PRO A 198 10.07 24.08 24.21
C PRO A 198 9.09 24.86 23.33
N GLN A 199 9.49 26.01 22.77
CA GLN A 199 8.69 26.79 21.84
C GLN A 199 8.51 26.03 20.49
N VAL A 200 9.55 25.32 20.04
CA VAL A 200 9.50 24.51 18.82
C VAL A 200 8.56 23.32 19.01
N ASP A 201 8.66 22.58 20.11
CA ASP A 201 7.75 21.48 20.41
C ASP A 201 6.29 21.94 20.51
N ARG A 202 6.05 23.10 21.11
CA ARG A 202 4.71 23.70 21.14
C ARG A 202 4.21 24.07 19.75
N ALA A 203 5.07 24.62 18.88
CA ALA A 203 4.72 24.95 17.50
C ALA A 203 4.40 23.68 16.69
N PHE A 204 5.17 22.59 16.87
CA PHE A 204 4.90 21.29 16.28
C PHE A 204 3.55 20.74 16.72
N THR A 205 3.23 20.79 18.01
CA THR A 205 1.96 20.35 18.57
C THR A 205 0.78 21.11 17.98
N LEU A 206 0.87 22.45 17.89
CA LEU A 206 -0.18 23.30 17.30
C LEU A 206 -0.36 23.01 15.80
N ALA A 207 0.74 22.87 15.06
CA ALA A 207 0.69 22.56 13.64
C ALA A 207 0.07 21.18 13.38
N ALA A 208 0.41 20.15 14.16
CA ALA A 208 -0.20 18.83 14.08
C ALA A 208 -1.73 18.90 14.29
N GLY A 209 -2.20 19.66 15.28
CA GLY A 209 -3.64 19.84 15.52
C GLY A 209 -4.36 20.57 14.38
N LEU A 210 -3.72 21.57 13.74
CA LEU A 210 -4.30 22.25 12.57
C LEU A 210 -4.39 21.33 11.36
N ILE A 211 -3.42 20.46 11.16
CA ILE A 211 -3.41 19.48 10.08
C ILE A 211 -4.50 18.41 10.31
N GLU A 212 -4.68 17.95 11.55
CA GLU A 212 -5.78 17.03 11.90
C GLU A 212 -7.15 17.65 11.61
N LEU A 213 -7.33 18.94 11.95
CA LEU A 213 -8.56 19.65 11.61
C LEU A 213 -8.75 19.79 10.10
N ALA A 214 -7.68 20.03 9.34
CA ALA A 214 -7.74 20.11 7.87
C ALA A 214 -8.11 18.77 7.25
N ASP A 215 -7.58 17.63 7.74
CA ASP A 215 -7.98 16.28 7.29
C ASP A 215 -9.47 16.04 7.54
N GLN A 216 -10.00 16.43 8.72
CA GLN A 216 -11.44 16.32 9.00
C GLN A 216 -12.29 17.14 8.03
N GLN A 217 -11.80 18.33 7.59
CA GLN A 217 -12.52 19.11 6.57
C GLN A 217 -12.47 18.42 5.19
N PHE A 218 -11.35 17.79 4.84
CA PHE A 218 -11.26 17.01 3.59
C PHE A 218 -12.22 15.82 3.59
N ASP A 219 -12.36 15.12 4.72
CA ASP A 219 -13.34 14.04 4.89
C ASP A 219 -14.79 14.55 4.69
N GLN A 220 -15.13 15.73 5.26
CA GLN A 220 -16.46 16.34 5.06
C GLN A 220 -16.71 16.72 3.60
N ILE A 221 -15.71 17.30 2.92
CA ILE A 221 -15.83 17.66 1.50
C ILE A 221 -16.02 16.40 0.65
N ALA A 222 -15.24 15.33 0.91
CA ALA A 222 -15.36 14.07 0.21
C ALA A 222 -16.79 13.49 0.34
N GLY A 223 -17.36 13.48 1.54
CA GLY A 223 -18.72 13.02 1.79
C GLY A 223 -19.85 13.84 1.12
N ILE A 224 -19.59 15.13 0.78
CA ILE A 224 -20.55 15.99 0.06
C ILE A 224 -20.44 15.80 -1.46
N THR A 225 -19.26 15.44 -1.95
CA THR A 225 -18.95 15.40 -3.39
C THR A 225 -19.32 14.07 -4.04
N ASP A 226 -19.87 13.11 -3.28
CA ASP A 226 -20.36 11.83 -3.82
C ASP A 226 -21.31 12.07 -4.98
N VAL A 227 -20.95 11.53 -6.15
CA VAL A 227 -21.65 11.71 -7.41
C VAL A 227 -23.09 11.21 -7.29
N LYS A 228 -24.07 12.12 -7.41
CA LYS A 228 -25.47 11.71 -7.53
C LYS A 228 -25.66 10.97 -8.85
N PRO A 229 -26.40 9.84 -8.87
CA PRO A 229 -26.74 9.15 -10.09
C PRO A 229 -27.41 10.11 -11.07
N ALA A 230 -26.99 10.08 -12.35
CA ALA A 230 -27.69 10.82 -13.39
C ALA A 230 -29.08 10.20 -13.58
N GLU A 231 -30.15 10.94 -13.34
CA GLU A 231 -31.51 10.49 -13.63
C GLU A 231 -31.69 10.41 -15.15
N GLY A 232 -32.01 9.20 -15.66
CA GLY A 232 -32.48 8.99 -17.04
C GLY A 232 -31.38 9.04 -18.12
N ALA A 233 -30.44 8.09 -18.10
CA ALA A 233 -29.52 7.93 -19.22
C ALA A 233 -30.29 7.52 -20.49
N ASP A 234 -30.22 8.30 -21.57
CA ASP A 234 -30.69 7.92 -22.88
C ASP A 234 -29.94 6.68 -23.35
N VAL A 235 -30.62 5.58 -23.59
CA VAL A 235 -30.09 4.26 -23.92
C VAL A 235 -29.29 4.29 -25.23
N GLU A 236 -29.62 5.21 -26.15
CA GLU A 236 -28.94 5.41 -27.44
C GLU A 236 -27.82 6.47 -27.37
N ALA A 237 -27.61 7.10 -26.20
CA ALA A 237 -26.56 8.08 -26.05
C ALA A 237 -25.18 7.45 -26.25
N GLN A 238 -24.28 8.25 -26.84
CA GLN A 238 -22.86 7.89 -26.93
C GLN A 238 -22.18 7.97 -25.57
N ILE A 239 -21.33 6.99 -25.29
CA ILE A 239 -20.51 6.99 -24.09
C ILE A 239 -19.33 7.95 -24.22
N ALA A 240 -19.07 8.70 -23.13
CA ALA A 240 -17.87 9.50 -22.96
C ALA A 240 -17.24 9.20 -21.59
N PRO A 241 -15.93 9.39 -21.42
CA PRO A 241 -15.27 9.14 -20.14
C PRO A 241 -15.94 9.85 -18.95
N GLU A 242 -16.46 11.06 -19.18
CA GLU A 242 -17.10 11.89 -18.17
C GLU A 242 -18.51 11.40 -17.78
N THR A 243 -19.20 10.69 -18.67
CA THR A 243 -20.55 10.17 -18.44
C THR A 243 -20.54 8.73 -17.91
N LEU A 244 -19.48 7.97 -18.15
CA LEU A 244 -19.34 6.56 -17.72
C LEU A 244 -19.58 6.34 -16.22
N PRO A 245 -19.06 7.17 -15.29
CA PRO A 245 -19.33 6.97 -13.86
C PRO A 245 -20.82 6.96 -13.53
N GLY A 246 -21.57 7.93 -14.07
CA GLY A 246 -23.02 8.02 -13.87
C GLY A 246 -23.78 6.86 -14.52
N ILE A 247 -23.45 6.50 -15.76
CA ILE A 247 -24.04 5.38 -16.49
C ILE A 247 -23.86 4.07 -15.74
N LEU A 248 -22.60 3.76 -15.32
CA LEU A 248 -22.31 2.52 -14.60
C LEU A 248 -22.96 2.52 -13.21
N THR A 249 -23.07 3.65 -12.54
CA THR A 249 -23.79 3.73 -11.25
C THR A 249 -25.26 3.44 -11.41
N VAL A 250 -25.91 3.91 -12.48
CA VAL A 250 -27.31 3.59 -12.78
C VAL A 250 -27.49 2.10 -13.10
N LEU A 251 -26.61 1.51 -13.89
CA LEU A 251 -26.70 0.11 -14.35
C LEU A 251 -26.30 -0.90 -13.26
N LEU A 252 -25.31 -0.61 -12.44
CA LEU A 252 -24.74 -1.51 -11.42
C LEU A 252 -25.27 -1.25 -10.00
N GLY A 253 -25.90 -0.10 -9.79
CA GLY A 253 -26.22 0.40 -8.44
C GLY A 253 -24.99 0.76 -7.63
N SER A 254 -25.17 0.93 -6.31
CA SER A 254 -24.10 1.26 -5.36
C SER A 254 -23.24 0.07 -4.92
N ARG A 255 -23.44 -1.12 -5.53
CA ARG A 255 -22.73 -2.34 -5.13
C ARG A 255 -21.24 -2.28 -5.46
N TYR A 256 -20.88 -1.61 -6.56
CA TYR A 256 -19.50 -1.52 -7.04
C TYR A 256 -18.98 -0.08 -6.90
N PRO A 257 -17.86 0.13 -6.20
CA PRO A 257 -17.35 1.47 -5.93
C PRO A 257 -16.94 2.20 -7.21
N LEU A 258 -17.10 3.52 -7.19
CA LEU A 258 -16.68 4.41 -8.25
C LEU A 258 -15.17 4.43 -8.38
N SER A 259 -14.66 4.16 -9.58
CA SER A 259 -13.24 4.29 -9.89
C SER A 259 -12.85 5.77 -10.06
N ARG A 260 -11.55 6.06 -10.06
CA ARG A 260 -11.06 7.43 -10.24
C ARG A 260 -11.36 7.93 -11.66
N ALA A 261 -11.55 9.23 -11.83
CA ALA A 261 -11.86 9.85 -13.13
C ALA A 261 -10.89 9.47 -14.27
N ALA A 262 -9.59 9.33 -13.94
CA ALA A 262 -8.57 8.91 -14.91
C ALA A 262 -8.80 7.47 -15.43
N ASP A 263 -9.34 6.58 -14.59
CA ASP A 263 -9.56 5.19 -14.94
C ASP A 263 -10.74 5.01 -15.90
N TYR A 264 -11.71 5.94 -15.93
CA TYR A 264 -12.81 5.92 -16.91
C TYR A 264 -12.35 6.31 -18.32
N ARG A 265 -11.30 7.10 -18.47
CA ARG A 265 -10.68 7.32 -19.80
C ARG A 265 -10.09 6.03 -20.34
N PHE A 266 -9.37 5.31 -19.49
CA PHE A 266 -8.85 3.98 -19.84
C PHE A 266 -9.99 3.01 -20.17
N LEU A 267 -11.06 2.97 -19.38
CA LEU A 267 -12.23 2.11 -19.67
C LEU A 267 -12.86 2.46 -21.03
N ASN A 268 -12.99 3.75 -21.34
CA ASN A 268 -13.53 4.18 -22.64
C ASN A 268 -12.68 3.69 -23.82
N GLU A 269 -11.34 3.63 -23.67
CA GLU A 269 -10.44 3.05 -24.68
C GLU A 269 -10.72 1.55 -24.86
N LEU A 270 -10.92 0.81 -23.77
CA LEU A 270 -11.25 -0.62 -23.82
C LEU A 270 -12.59 -0.89 -24.50
N LEU A 271 -13.62 -0.13 -24.16
CA LEU A 271 -14.95 -0.25 -24.78
C LEU A 271 -14.90 0.03 -26.29
N ARG A 272 -14.20 1.10 -26.70
CA ARG A 272 -14.01 1.45 -28.11
C ARG A 272 -13.24 0.39 -28.88
N ALA A 273 -12.25 -0.27 -28.29
CA ALA A 273 -11.51 -1.38 -28.91
C ALA A 273 -12.43 -2.53 -29.34
N HIS A 274 -13.62 -2.64 -28.71
CA HIS A 274 -14.66 -3.62 -29.03
C HIS A 274 -15.87 -3.03 -29.76
N GLY A 275 -15.82 -1.75 -30.17
CA GLY A 275 -16.92 -1.07 -30.85
C GLY A 275 -18.13 -0.80 -29.95
N LEU A 276 -17.94 -0.78 -28.64
CA LEU A 276 -18.98 -0.47 -27.66
C LEU A 276 -18.98 1.05 -27.41
N GLU A 277 -19.84 1.77 -28.11
CA GLU A 277 -19.89 3.24 -28.09
C GLU A 277 -21.21 3.80 -27.55
N ARG A 278 -22.20 2.94 -27.24
CA ARG A 278 -23.54 3.33 -26.77
C ARG A 278 -23.86 2.73 -25.42
N VAL A 279 -24.73 3.42 -24.67
CA VAL A 279 -25.21 2.97 -23.34
C VAL A 279 -25.88 1.60 -23.41
N SER A 280 -26.72 1.35 -24.47
CA SER A 280 -27.36 0.06 -24.70
C SER A 280 -26.36 -1.11 -24.77
N GLN A 281 -25.26 -0.91 -25.45
CA GLN A 281 -24.24 -1.95 -25.64
C GLN A 281 -23.50 -2.27 -24.31
N VAL A 282 -23.27 -1.23 -23.48
CA VAL A 282 -22.70 -1.43 -22.14
C VAL A 282 -23.72 -2.12 -21.23
N ALA A 283 -25.00 -1.78 -21.30
CA ALA A 283 -26.05 -2.45 -20.54
C ALA A 283 -26.16 -3.94 -20.88
N GLU A 284 -26.02 -4.32 -22.16
CA GLU A 284 -25.95 -5.73 -22.59
C GLU A 284 -24.70 -6.46 -22.03
N LEU A 285 -23.56 -5.77 -21.89
CA LEU A 285 -22.36 -6.35 -21.28
C LEU A 285 -22.57 -6.63 -19.80
N LEU A 286 -23.35 -5.78 -19.10
CA LEU A 286 -23.62 -5.84 -17.67
C LEU A 286 -24.82 -6.74 -17.31
N ASN A 287 -25.18 -7.69 -18.17
CA ASN A 287 -26.27 -8.60 -17.87
C ASN A 287 -25.98 -9.49 -16.63
N PRO A 288 -27.03 -9.92 -15.89
CA PRO A 288 -26.84 -10.66 -14.64
C PRO A 288 -26.04 -11.97 -14.80
N ALA A 289 -26.18 -12.67 -15.92
CA ALA A 289 -25.50 -13.96 -16.14
C ALA A 289 -23.97 -13.75 -16.30
N ASP A 290 -23.55 -12.75 -17.08
CA ASP A 290 -22.12 -12.42 -17.25
C ASP A 290 -21.51 -11.91 -15.94
N LEU A 291 -22.26 -11.09 -15.18
CA LEU A 291 -21.83 -10.61 -13.85
C LEU A 291 -21.60 -11.77 -12.87
N GLU A 292 -22.52 -12.73 -12.84
CA GLU A 292 -22.42 -13.91 -12.00
C GLU A 292 -21.24 -14.80 -12.43
N ALA A 293 -21.07 -15.04 -13.73
CA ALA A 293 -19.97 -15.83 -14.27
C ALA A 293 -18.61 -15.23 -13.92
N VAL A 294 -18.45 -13.91 -14.08
CA VAL A 294 -17.19 -13.20 -13.74
C VAL A 294 -16.93 -13.23 -12.22
N THR A 295 -17.95 -12.95 -11.41
CA THR A 295 -17.80 -12.92 -9.94
C THR A 295 -17.43 -14.31 -9.40
N ASN A 296 -18.08 -15.36 -9.87
CA ASN A 296 -17.81 -16.72 -9.44
C ASN A 296 -16.48 -17.26 -10.00
N GLY A 297 -16.14 -16.89 -11.23
CA GLY A 297 -14.92 -17.34 -11.90
C GLY A 297 -13.66 -16.74 -11.32
N LEU A 298 -13.65 -15.43 -11.09
CA LEU A 298 -12.46 -14.71 -10.55
C LEU A 298 -12.35 -14.76 -9.03
N ARG A 299 -13.45 -15.07 -8.31
CA ARG A 299 -13.47 -15.18 -6.84
C ARG A 299 -12.75 -14.02 -6.17
N TYR A 300 -13.19 -12.80 -6.51
CA TYR A 300 -12.56 -11.59 -5.98
C TYR A 300 -12.37 -11.66 -4.46
N SER A 301 -11.17 -11.37 -3.99
CA SER A 301 -10.86 -11.21 -2.56
C SER A 301 -11.43 -9.90 -1.99
N PHE A 302 -11.79 -8.94 -2.85
CA PHE A 302 -12.37 -7.64 -2.51
C PHE A 302 -13.47 -7.25 -3.49
N VAL A 303 -14.26 -6.24 -3.18
CA VAL A 303 -15.26 -5.69 -4.12
C VAL A 303 -14.55 -4.90 -5.21
N PRO A 304 -14.57 -5.33 -6.48
CA PRO A 304 -13.88 -4.61 -7.54
C PRO A 304 -14.55 -3.27 -7.84
N GLY A 305 -13.75 -2.26 -8.19
CA GLY A 305 -14.25 -1.01 -8.73
C GLY A 305 -14.93 -1.21 -10.09
N GLN A 306 -15.78 -0.25 -10.48
CA GLN A 306 -16.54 -0.33 -11.75
C GLN A 306 -15.66 -0.59 -12.96
N VAL A 307 -14.52 0.09 -13.07
CA VAL A 307 -13.60 -0.07 -14.21
C VAL A 307 -13.00 -1.47 -14.27
N ARG A 308 -12.59 -2.03 -13.12
CA ARG A 308 -12.06 -3.38 -13.03
C ARG A 308 -13.11 -4.43 -13.42
N LEU A 309 -14.33 -4.27 -12.91
CA LEU A 309 -15.44 -5.18 -13.22
C LEU A 309 -15.74 -5.22 -14.72
N VAL A 310 -15.82 -4.04 -15.36
CA VAL A 310 -16.12 -3.98 -16.81
C VAL A 310 -14.97 -4.54 -17.65
N ASP A 311 -13.70 -4.32 -17.26
CA ASP A 311 -12.54 -4.95 -17.93
C ASP A 311 -12.61 -6.49 -17.86
N ASP A 312 -12.99 -7.03 -16.71
CA ASP A 312 -13.14 -8.48 -16.53
C ASP A 312 -14.37 -9.05 -17.28
N LEU A 313 -15.45 -8.29 -17.41
CA LEU A 313 -16.61 -8.67 -18.26
C LEU A 313 -16.25 -8.68 -19.74
N LEU A 314 -15.47 -7.70 -20.22
CA LEU A 314 -14.92 -7.70 -21.57
C LEU A 314 -14.02 -8.92 -21.79
N LEU A 315 -13.19 -9.26 -20.81
CA LEU A 315 -12.33 -10.43 -20.86
C LEU A 315 -13.16 -11.73 -20.92
N ASN A 316 -14.24 -11.83 -20.12
CA ASN A 316 -15.14 -13.00 -20.15
C ASN A 316 -15.83 -13.15 -21.51
N ARG A 317 -16.34 -12.06 -22.08
CA ARG A 317 -17.09 -12.05 -23.34
C ARG A 317 -16.21 -12.30 -24.57
N TYR A 318 -15.04 -11.65 -24.64
CA TYR A 318 -14.18 -11.65 -25.83
C TYR A 318 -12.93 -12.52 -25.69
N GLY A 319 -12.60 -12.99 -24.50
CA GLY A 319 -11.50 -13.91 -24.24
C GLY A 319 -10.14 -13.39 -24.72
N THR A 320 -9.47 -14.20 -25.55
CA THR A 320 -8.15 -13.85 -26.12
C THR A 320 -8.19 -12.62 -27.03
N ASP A 321 -9.32 -12.37 -27.73
CA ASP A 321 -9.49 -11.18 -28.56
C ASP A 321 -9.41 -9.88 -27.74
N HIS A 322 -9.96 -9.89 -26.51
CA HIS A 322 -9.82 -8.77 -25.59
C HIS A 322 -8.34 -8.52 -25.22
N ILE A 323 -7.59 -9.58 -24.96
CA ILE A 323 -6.16 -9.46 -24.65
C ILE A 323 -5.41 -8.86 -25.86
N GLU A 324 -5.62 -9.39 -27.05
CA GLU A 324 -4.90 -8.94 -28.25
C GLU A 324 -5.23 -7.49 -28.65
N ARG A 325 -6.45 -7.03 -28.42
CA ARG A 325 -6.87 -5.65 -28.73
C ARG A 325 -6.48 -4.64 -27.68
N THR A 326 -6.22 -5.06 -26.43
CA THR A 326 -6.08 -4.13 -25.30
C THR A 326 -4.82 -4.33 -24.45
N TRP A 327 -3.93 -5.27 -24.82
CA TRP A 327 -2.73 -5.55 -24.04
C TRP A 327 -1.80 -4.35 -23.88
N ASP A 328 -1.78 -3.45 -24.86
CA ASP A 328 -0.98 -2.23 -24.91
C ASP A 328 -1.71 -1.00 -24.34
N ALA A 329 -2.98 -1.13 -23.97
CA ALA A 329 -3.73 -0.08 -23.31
C ALA A 329 -3.17 0.24 -21.92
N GLY A 330 -3.13 1.51 -21.58
CA GLY A 330 -2.58 1.99 -20.31
C GLY A 330 -1.05 2.05 -20.29
N ASN A 331 -0.48 2.22 -19.10
CA ASN A 331 0.94 2.56 -18.92
C ASN A 331 1.89 1.36 -18.81
N ARG A 332 1.37 0.10 -18.81
CA ARG A 332 2.16 -1.12 -18.51
C ARG A 332 1.76 -2.33 -19.34
N PRO A 333 2.02 -2.32 -20.65
CA PRO A 333 1.54 -3.35 -21.56
C PRO A 333 1.92 -4.79 -21.17
N LYS A 334 3.18 -5.04 -20.81
CA LYS A 334 3.66 -6.39 -20.48
C LYS A 334 2.95 -6.95 -19.22
N VAL A 335 2.79 -6.14 -18.19
CA VAL A 335 2.12 -6.54 -16.94
C VAL A 335 0.63 -6.81 -17.21
N ARG A 336 -0.05 -5.92 -17.97
CA ARG A 336 -1.45 -6.08 -18.33
C ARG A 336 -1.70 -7.39 -19.08
N ARG A 337 -0.87 -7.72 -20.08
CA ARG A 337 -1.02 -8.96 -20.86
C ARG A 337 -0.94 -10.20 -19.96
N ALA A 338 0.05 -10.26 -19.07
CA ALA A 338 0.22 -11.37 -18.12
C ALA A 338 -0.98 -11.52 -17.19
N ARG A 339 -1.46 -10.41 -16.60
CA ARG A 339 -2.62 -10.39 -15.70
C ARG A 339 -3.90 -10.84 -16.41
N LEU A 340 -4.20 -10.32 -17.59
CA LEU A 340 -5.37 -10.73 -18.37
C LEU A 340 -5.31 -12.21 -18.75
N THR A 341 -4.14 -12.73 -19.11
CA THR A 341 -3.95 -14.15 -19.42
C THR A 341 -4.24 -15.04 -18.21
N LYS A 342 -3.74 -14.67 -17.03
CA LYS A 342 -4.00 -15.38 -15.77
C LYS A 342 -5.50 -15.39 -15.43
N ARG A 343 -6.16 -14.22 -15.51
CA ARG A 343 -7.61 -14.07 -15.25
C ARG A 343 -8.47 -14.86 -16.24
N LEU A 344 -8.10 -14.84 -17.53
CA LEU A 344 -8.82 -15.63 -18.54
C LEU A 344 -8.71 -17.14 -18.27
N ALA A 345 -7.55 -17.60 -17.80
CA ALA A 345 -7.39 -18.99 -17.39
C ALA A 345 -8.29 -19.36 -16.20
N GLN A 346 -8.41 -18.46 -15.19
CA GLN A 346 -9.32 -18.63 -14.06
C GLN A 346 -10.80 -18.69 -14.49
N LEU A 347 -11.24 -17.76 -15.36
CA LEU A 347 -12.61 -17.73 -15.90
C LEU A 347 -12.94 -19.02 -16.65
N ARG A 348 -11.99 -19.54 -17.45
CA ARG A 348 -12.19 -20.79 -18.21
C ARG A 348 -12.18 -22.04 -17.33
N ALA A 349 -11.51 -22.02 -16.19
CA ALA A 349 -11.47 -23.15 -15.27
C ALA A 349 -12.76 -23.25 -14.42
N ALA A 350 -13.52 -22.16 -14.31
CA ALA A 350 -14.76 -22.10 -13.54
C ALA A 350 -16.02 -22.37 -14.37
N ASN A 351 -15.93 -22.27 -15.71
CA ASN A 351 -16.97 -22.60 -16.68
C ASN A 351 -16.76 -24.02 -17.24
#